data_b2474d01cddd1c6897a7d49ae73e64a0
#
_entry.id   b2474d01cddd1c6897a7d49ae73e64a0
#
_cell.length_a   1.000
_cell.length_b   1.000
_cell.length_c   1.000
_cell.angle_alpha   90.00
_cell.angle_beta   90.00
_cell.angle_gamma   90.00
#
_symmetry.space_group_name_H-M   'P 1'
#
loop_
_entity.id
_entity.type
_entity.pdbx_description
1 polymer ?
#
loop_
_entity_poly.entity_id
_entity_poly.type
_entity_poly.pdbx_seq_one_letter_code
_entity_poly.pdbx_strand_id
1 'polypeptide(L)'
;MKNSILKITIIAISIVTLVSFSTNFANAENVPNWIKNNALWYGQGEITETEFLNSIKFLIENDILVLEKEDKIKRNQLTQIIIPNGNYVVSGGAVYLPLNLEINPMTTVQWLNDDVVQHTVQSQDKFGNIIGLFNSVPLNTGETFEFKFTEEGVYNYYCSLHPWRVGLVTVR
;
A
#
# COMPACT_ATOMS: atom_id res chain seq x y z
N MET A 1 -65.69 13.31 39.12
CA MET A 1 -64.33 13.84 39.24
C MET A 1 -63.49 13.12 38.17
N LYS A 2 -63.11 13.84 37.09
CA LYS A 2 -62.35 13.28 35.93
C LYS A 2 -60.88 13.48 36.16
N ASN A 3 -60.11 12.39 36.33
CA ASN A 3 -58.66 12.45 36.33
C ASN A 3 -58.14 12.38 34.92
N SER A 4 -57.55 13.48 34.43
CA SER A 4 -56.88 13.60 33.17
C SER A 4 -55.43 13.13 33.35
N ILE A 5 -55.07 12.01 32.71
CA ILE A 5 -53.69 11.50 32.69
C ILE A 5 -52.97 12.18 31.49
N LEU A 6 -52.03 13.03 31.87
CA LEU A 6 -51.14 13.71 30.91
C LEU A 6 -50.11 12.72 30.36
N LYS A 7 -50.21 12.33 29.09
CA LYS A 7 -49.21 11.51 28.42
C LYS A 7 -48.06 12.39 27.96
N ILE A 8 -46.92 12.24 28.62
CA ILE A 8 -45.64 12.86 28.21
C ILE A 8 -45.06 11.99 27.12
N THR A 9 -45.08 12.49 25.90
CA THR A 9 -44.40 11.86 24.75
C THR A 9 -42.96 12.32 24.73
N ILE A 10 -42.03 11.43 25.08
CA ILE A 10 -40.60 11.69 24.98
C ILE A 10 -40.19 11.49 23.50
N ILE A 11 -39.91 12.58 22.79
CA ILE A 11 -39.31 12.54 21.47
C ILE A 11 -37.81 12.38 21.65
N ALA A 12 -37.30 11.18 21.37
CA ALA A 12 -35.85 10.93 21.30
C ALA A 12 -35.34 11.50 19.95
N ILE A 13 -34.68 12.63 20.04
CA ILE A 13 -33.95 13.21 18.88
C ILE A 13 -32.65 12.47 18.77
N SER A 14 -32.57 11.53 17.84
CA SER A 14 -31.30 10.90 17.42
C SER A 14 -30.49 11.89 16.63
N ILE A 15 -29.46 12.47 17.24
CA ILE A 15 -28.46 13.27 16.52
C ILE A 15 -27.55 12.29 15.78
N VAL A 16 -27.82 12.09 14.49
CA VAL A 16 -26.89 11.42 13.58
C VAL A 16 -25.80 12.45 13.24
N THR A 17 -24.65 12.34 13.89
CA THR A 17 -23.45 13.09 13.49
C THR A 17 -22.94 12.50 12.18
N LEU A 18 -23.27 13.14 11.08
CA LEU A 18 -22.60 12.93 9.79
C LEU A 18 -21.15 13.37 9.92
N VAL A 19 -20.24 12.40 10.10
CA VAL A 19 -18.81 12.63 9.93
C VAL A 19 -18.58 12.81 8.43
N SER A 20 -18.51 14.06 7.99
CA SER A 20 -18.10 14.42 6.64
C SER A 20 -16.62 14.08 6.50
N PHE A 21 -16.30 12.94 5.88
CA PHE A 21 -14.97 12.71 5.36
C PHE A 21 -14.77 13.68 4.19
N SER A 22 -14.09 14.79 4.45
CA SER A 22 -13.56 15.63 3.38
C SER A 22 -12.43 14.86 2.71
N THR A 23 -12.75 14.07 1.70
CA THR A 23 -11.76 13.62 0.74
C THR A 23 -11.33 14.85 -0.03
N ASN A 24 -10.17 15.40 0.31
CA ASN A 24 -9.49 16.37 -0.55
C ASN A 24 -9.07 15.62 -1.83
N PHE A 25 -10.02 15.46 -2.74
CA PHE A 25 -9.66 15.21 -4.14
C PHE A 25 -8.95 16.48 -4.59
N ALA A 26 -7.67 16.37 -4.91
CA ALA A 26 -6.95 17.43 -5.63
C ALA A 26 -7.86 17.85 -6.78
N ASN A 27 -8.18 19.15 -6.84
CA ASN A 27 -9.08 19.69 -7.84
C ASN A 27 -8.52 19.35 -9.23
N ALA A 28 -9.12 18.37 -9.89
CA ALA A 28 -8.82 18.00 -11.27
C ALA A 28 -9.21 19.09 -12.29
N GLU A 29 -9.66 20.26 -11.81
CA GLU A 29 -10.12 21.37 -12.64
C GLU A 29 -8.98 22.10 -13.39
N ASN A 30 -7.72 21.90 -13.01
CA ASN A 30 -6.59 22.62 -13.59
C ASN A 30 -5.76 21.83 -14.60
N VAL A 31 -6.16 20.61 -14.97
CA VAL A 31 -5.45 19.86 -16.02
C VAL A 31 -5.82 20.45 -17.39
N PRO A 32 -4.87 21.10 -18.10
CA PRO A 32 -5.15 21.66 -19.41
C PRO A 32 -5.72 20.63 -20.38
N ASN A 33 -6.67 21.04 -21.24
CA ASN A 33 -7.36 20.11 -22.15
C ASN A 33 -6.40 19.37 -23.10
N TRP A 34 -5.27 19.98 -23.47
CA TRP A 34 -4.28 19.33 -24.33
C TRP A 34 -3.63 18.09 -23.67
N ILE A 35 -3.54 18.05 -22.33
CA ILE A 35 -3.02 16.89 -21.60
C ILE A 35 -3.99 15.71 -21.72
N LYS A 36 -5.30 15.99 -21.60
CA LYS A 36 -6.33 14.97 -21.79
C LYS A 36 -6.29 14.41 -23.20
N ASN A 37 -6.03 15.27 -24.18
CA ASN A 37 -5.88 14.85 -25.58
C ASN A 37 -4.61 14.00 -25.77
N ASN A 38 -3.48 14.36 -25.16
CA ASN A 38 -2.24 13.56 -25.23
C ASN A 38 -2.43 12.16 -24.67
N ALA A 39 -3.12 12.03 -23.52
CA ALA A 39 -3.43 10.72 -22.94
C ALA A 39 -4.33 9.89 -23.86
N LEU A 40 -5.32 10.53 -24.50
CA LEU A 40 -6.21 9.89 -25.45
C LEU A 40 -5.45 9.43 -26.69
N TRP A 41 -4.64 10.28 -27.30
CA TRP A 41 -3.85 9.98 -28.49
C TRP A 41 -2.81 8.88 -28.25
N TYR A 42 -2.19 8.89 -27.05
CA TYR A 42 -1.29 7.79 -26.66
C TYR A 42 -2.06 6.46 -26.54
N GLY A 43 -3.22 6.48 -25.91
CA GLY A 43 -4.09 5.30 -25.79
C GLY A 43 -4.60 4.77 -27.13
N GLN A 44 -4.72 5.65 -28.14
CA GLN A 44 -5.13 5.32 -29.52
C GLN A 44 -3.95 4.96 -30.43
N GLY A 45 -2.70 5.12 -29.94
CA GLY A 45 -1.50 4.87 -30.74
C GLY A 45 -1.17 5.97 -31.75
N GLU A 46 -1.79 7.15 -31.63
CA GLU A 46 -1.55 8.29 -32.52
C GLU A 46 -0.28 9.07 -32.19
N ILE A 47 0.20 8.97 -30.94
CA ILE A 47 1.50 9.49 -30.52
C ILE A 47 2.33 8.39 -29.90
N THR A 48 3.66 8.54 -29.99
CA THR A 48 4.61 7.60 -29.43
C THR A 48 4.73 7.75 -27.90
N GLU A 49 5.25 6.72 -27.24
CA GLU A 49 5.57 6.77 -25.81
C GLU A 49 6.51 7.93 -25.48
N THR A 50 7.51 8.18 -26.35
CA THR A 50 8.46 9.28 -26.16
C THR A 50 7.78 10.64 -26.19
N GLU A 51 6.83 10.86 -27.10
CA GLU A 51 6.06 12.11 -27.18
C GLU A 51 5.16 12.28 -25.96
N PHE A 52 4.52 11.20 -25.51
CA PHE A 52 3.71 11.21 -24.30
C PHE A 52 4.56 11.54 -23.05
N LEU A 53 5.71 10.86 -22.86
CA LEU A 53 6.61 11.11 -21.74
C LEU A 53 7.21 12.52 -21.75
N ASN A 54 7.52 13.07 -22.93
CA ASN A 54 7.97 14.46 -23.06
C ASN A 54 6.89 15.45 -22.63
N SER A 55 5.62 15.16 -22.89
CA SER A 55 4.51 16.01 -22.42
C SER A 55 4.38 16.00 -20.89
N ILE A 56 4.54 14.84 -20.25
CA ILE A 56 4.56 14.73 -18.77
C ILE A 56 5.76 15.48 -18.19
N LYS A 57 6.95 15.30 -18.80
CA LYS A 57 8.16 16.02 -18.39
C LYS A 57 7.95 17.53 -18.43
N PHE A 58 7.38 18.06 -19.53
CA PHE A 58 7.05 19.48 -19.67
C PHE A 58 6.17 19.98 -18.53
N LEU A 59 5.17 19.18 -18.11
CA LEU A 59 4.28 19.56 -17.00
C LEU A 59 5.00 19.70 -15.67
N ILE A 60 5.95 18.80 -15.41
CA ILE A 60 6.75 18.79 -14.19
C ILE A 60 7.74 19.96 -14.20
N GLU A 61 8.42 20.21 -15.32
CA GLU A 61 9.42 21.25 -15.47
C GLU A 61 8.84 22.68 -15.41
N ASN A 62 7.55 22.82 -15.71
CA ASN A 62 6.84 24.12 -15.68
C ASN A 62 5.91 24.26 -14.46
N ASP A 63 6.06 23.43 -13.44
CA ASP A 63 5.25 23.43 -12.21
C ASP A 63 3.73 23.33 -12.44
N ILE A 64 3.30 22.84 -13.60
CA ILE A 64 1.89 22.58 -13.92
C ILE A 64 1.43 21.30 -13.24
N LEU A 65 2.28 20.27 -13.21
CA LEU A 65 2.14 19.06 -12.43
C LEU A 65 3.20 19.08 -11.32
N VAL A 66 2.79 19.49 -10.15
CA VAL A 66 3.63 19.38 -8.96
C VAL A 66 3.50 17.95 -8.46
N LEU A 67 4.54 17.14 -8.69
CA LEU A 67 4.68 15.90 -7.93
C LEU A 67 5.04 16.34 -6.52
N GLU A 68 4.06 16.32 -5.61
CA GLU A 68 4.38 16.47 -4.20
C GLU A 68 5.44 15.40 -3.91
N LYS A 69 6.67 15.84 -3.70
CA LYS A 69 7.64 15.00 -3.01
C LYS A 69 6.99 14.79 -1.65
N GLU A 70 6.27 13.68 -1.49
CA GLU A 70 5.90 13.24 -0.15
C GLU A 70 7.16 13.38 0.68
N ASP A 71 7.08 14.30 1.65
CA ASP A 71 8.21 14.67 2.48
C ASP A 71 8.92 13.38 2.89
N LYS A 72 10.22 13.29 2.59
CA LYS A 72 11.08 12.16 3.03
C LYS A 72 10.96 11.92 4.55
N ILE A 73 10.39 12.88 5.28
CA ILE A 73 10.13 12.87 6.72
C ILE A 73 8.96 11.96 7.10
N LYS A 74 7.96 11.74 6.23
CA LYS A 74 6.87 10.78 6.50
C LYS A 74 7.17 9.35 6.01
N ARG A 75 8.14 9.15 5.12
CA ARG A 75 8.62 7.81 4.72
C ARG A 75 9.36 7.05 5.81
N ASN A 76 9.60 7.65 6.96
CA ASN A 76 10.22 6.96 8.09
C ASN A 76 9.26 6.01 8.83
N GLN A 77 8.05 5.74 8.33
CA GLN A 77 7.07 5.12 9.20
C GLN A 77 6.55 3.76 8.74
N LEU A 78 6.30 3.55 7.46
CA LEU A 78 5.78 2.26 7.03
C LEU A 78 6.09 2.01 5.55
N THR A 79 6.92 1.03 5.29
CA THR A 79 7.18 0.53 3.93
C THR A 79 6.52 -0.83 3.78
N GLN A 80 5.77 -1.04 2.70
CA GLN A 80 4.94 -2.23 2.56
C GLN A 80 5.50 -3.22 1.55
N ILE A 81 5.40 -4.51 1.89
CA ILE A 81 5.57 -5.64 0.99
C ILE A 81 4.21 -6.33 0.85
N ILE A 82 3.77 -6.53 -0.37
CA ILE A 82 2.52 -7.23 -0.67
C ILE A 82 2.81 -8.69 -0.97
N ILE A 83 2.02 -9.59 -0.39
CA ILE A 83 1.94 -11.00 -0.75
C ILE A 83 0.74 -11.12 -1.71
N PRO A 84 0.97 -11.07 -3.05
CA PRO A 84 -0.11 -10.91 -4.02
C PRO A 84 -0.90 -12.20 -4.21
N ASN A 85 -2.11 -12.07 -4.73
CA ASN A 85 -2.94 -13.21 -5.08
C ASN A 85 -2.21 -14.17 -6.03
N GLY A 86 -2.31 -15.48 -5.75
CA GLY A 86 -1.59 -16.52 -6.48
C GLY A 86 -0.16 -16.75 -6.02
N ASN A 87 0.27 -16.13 -4.94
CA ASN A 87 1.62 -16.32 -4.36
C ASN A 87 1.84 -17.78 -3.93
N TYR A 88 0.79 -18.51 -3.58
CA TYR A 88 0.84 -19.94 -3.20
C TYR A 88 1.14 -20.89 -4.37
N VAL A 89 1.00 -20.46 -5.63
CA VAL A 89 1.13 -21.35 -6.80
C VAL A 89 2.60 -21.59 -7.12
N VAL A 90 3.09 -22.81 -7.01
CA VAL A 90 4.51 -23.21 -7.21
C VAL A 90 5.08 -22.71 -8.54
N SER A 91 4.35 -22.91 -9.64
CA SER A 91 4.76 -22.49 -10.98
C SER A 91 4.27 -21.09 -11.36
N GLY A 92 3.60 -20.39 -10.44
CA GLY A 92 3.06 -19.05 -10.67
C GLY A 92 4.14 -17.97 -10.61
N GLY A 93 3.96 -16.93 -11.43
CA GLY A 93 4.84 -15.75 -11.42
C GLY A 93 4.61 -14.77 -10.26
N ALA A 94 3.57 -14.99 -9.43
CA ALA A 94 3.29 -14.13 -8.30
C ALA A 94 4.34 -14.31 -7.20
N VAL A 95 5.17 -13.29 -6.98
CA VAL A 95 6.21 -13.21 -5.95
C VAL A 95 5.88 -12.06 -5.00
N TYR A 96 6.63 -11.91 -3.90
CA TYR A 96 6.51 -10.72 -3.05
C TYR A 96 6.73 -9.43 -3.84
N LEU A 97 5.99 -8.38 -3.53
CA LEU A 97 6.05 -7.08 -4.22
C LEU A 97 6.41 -5.95 -3.23
N PRO A 98 7.62 -5.40 -3.30
CA PRO A 98 8.74 -5.84 -4.13
C PRO A 98 9.39 -7.13 -3.63
N LEU A 99 10.07 -7.88 -4.51
CA LEU A 99 10.79 -9.09 -4.16
C LEU A 99 12.03 -8.80 -3.30
N ASN A 100 12.72 -7.71 -3.60
CA ASN A 100 13.81 -7.13 -2.82
C ASN A 100 13.44 -5.70 -2.47
N LEU A 101 13.28 -5.43 -1.18
CA LEU A 101 12.98 -4.11 -0.65
C LEU A 101 14.24 -3.48 -0.07
N GLU A 102 14.61 -2.28 -0.54
CA GLU A 102 15.72 -1.51 0.01
C GLU A 102 15.19 -0.40 0.92
N ILE A 103 15.73 -0.32 2.14
CA ILE A 103 15.31 0.63 3.16
C ILE A 103 16.50 1.19 3.93
N ASN A 104 16.28 2.30 4.65
CA ASN A 104 17.23 2.81 5.64
C ASN A 104 17.04 2.10 7.00
N PRO A 105 18.06 2.09 7.87
CA PRO A 105 17.90 1.68 9.26
C PRO A 105 16.77 2.46 9.96
N MET A 106 16.18 1.85 10.98
CA MET A 106 15.03 2.37 11.75
C MET A 106 13.70 2.38 10.99
N THR A 107 13.63 1.77 9.81
CA THR A 107 12.39 1.64 9.03
C THR A 107 11.56 0.46 9.51
N THR A 108 10.24 0.66 9.65
CA THR A 108 9.27 -0.42 9.85
C THR A 108 8.75 -0.90 8.50
N VAL A 109 8.84 -2.19 8.26
CA VAL A 109 8.28 -2.86 7.07
C VAL A 109 7.00 -3.59 7.48
N GLN A 110 5.96 -3.41 6.70
CA GLN A 110 4.70 -4.14 6.84
C GLN A 110 4.53 -5.11 5.68
N TRP A 111 4.23 -6.36 5.97
CA TRP A 111 3.75 -7.34 4.99
C TRP A 111 2.23 -7.40 5.03
N LEU A 112 1.59 -7.24 3.88
CA LEU A 112 0.14 -7.39 3.70
C LEU A 112 -0.13 -8.68 2.94
N ASN A 113 -0.94 -9.58 3.49
CA ASN A 113 -1.43 -10.73 2.73
C ASN A 113 -2.64 -10.32 1.88
N ASP A 114 -2.42 -10.15 0.58
CA ASP A 114 -3.45 -9.89 -0.44
C ASP A 114 -3.80 -11.16 -1.25
N ASP A 115 -3.28 -12.33 -0.81
CA ASP A 115 -3.64 -13.63 -1.39
C ASP A 115 -4.93 -14.17 -0.76
N VAL A 116 -5.58 -15.10 -1.44
CA VAL A 116 -6.81 -15.78 -0.98
C VAL A 116 -6.52 -16.91 0.03
N VAL A 117 -5.24 -17.23 0.25
CA VAL A 117 -4.79 -18.25 1.21
C VAL A 117 -3.92 -17.64 2.30
N GLN A 118 -3.72 -18.39 3.39
CA GLN A 118 -2.85 -17.95 4.48
C GLN A 118 -1.38 -17.97 4.07
N HIS A 119 -0.64 -16.98 4.58
CA HIS A 119 0.82 -16.89 4.47
C HIS A 119 1.47 -16.61 5.82
N THR A 120 2.76 -16.92 5.94
CA THR A 120 3.60 -16.50 7.06
C THR A 120 4.79 -15.70 6.55
N VAL A 121 5.40 -14.92 7.43
CA VAL A 121 6.65 -14.20 7.17
C VAL A 121 7.63 -14.64 8.25
N GLN A 122 8.64 -15.43 7.86
CA GLN A 122 9.63 -15.98 8.78
C GLN A 122 11.04 -15.66 8.32
N SER A 123 11.87 -15.15 9.23
CA SER A 123 13.26 -14.84 8.94
C SER A 123 14.11 -16.11 8.81
N GLN A 124 15.00 -16.10 7.81
CA GLN A 124 15.99 -17.16 7.58
C GLN A 124 17.36 -16.57 7.25
N ASP A 125 18.40 -17.38 7.43
CA ASP A 125 19.74 -17.02 6.96
C ASP A 125 19.89 -17.23 5.44
N LYS A 126 21.04 -16.88 4.89
CA LYS A 126 21.34 -17.06 3.46
C LYS A 126 21.37 -18.53 3.00
N PHE A 127 21.37 -19.48 3.92
CA PHE A 127 21.34 -20.91 3.63
C PHE A 127 19.95 -21.52 3.80
N GLY A 128 18.96 -20.71 4.20
CA GLY A 128 17.58 -21.14 4.42
C GLY A 128 17.29 -21.68 5.83
N ASN A 129 18.21 -21.53 6.78
CA ASN A 129 17.95 -21.92 8.17
C ASN A 129 17.12 -20.84 8.87
N ILE A 130 16.14 -21.24 9.66
CA ILE A 130 15.30 -20.33 10.43
C ILE A 130 16.14 -19.70 11.55
N ILE A 131 16.18 -18.37 11.62
CA ILE A 131 16.96 -17.63 12.62
C ILE A 131 16.10 -16.98 13.71
N GLY A 132 14.78 -16.99 13.58
CA GLY A 132 13.87 -16.49 14.61
C GLY A 132 13.93 -14.99 14.90
N LEU A 133 14.55 -14.19 14.02
CA LEU A 133 14.68 -12.75 14.21
C LEU A 133 13.30 -12.07 14.14
N PHE A 134 12.47 -12.48 13.18
CA PHE A 134 11.06 -12.11 13.09
C PHE A 134 10.25 -13.27 12.52
N ASN A 135 9.06 -13.48 13.08
CA ASN A 135 8.14 -14.55 12.67
C ASN A 135 6.71 -14.07 12.88
N SER A 136 5.91 -14.11 11.82
CA SER A 136 4.48 -13.89 11.94
C SER A 136 3.75 -15.17 12.36
N VAL A 137 2.55 -15.03 12.90
CA VAL A 137 1.50 -16.06 12.84
C VAL A 137 1.01 -16.19 11.39
N PRO A 138 0.25 -17.24 11.03
CA PRO A 138 -0.43 -17.28 9.74
C PRO A 138 -1.33 -16.07 9.57
N LEU A 139 -1.14 -15.34 8.47
CA LEU A 139 -1.90 -14.15 8.09
C LEU A 139 -3.02 -14.57 7.14
N ASN A 140 -4.26 -14.27 7.49
CA ASN A 140 -5.39 -14.38 6.56
C ASN A 140 -5.36 -13.26 5.52
N THR A 141 -6.19 -13.36 4.48
CA THR A 141 -6.37 -12.29 3.49
C THR A 141 -6.69 -10.95 4.17
N GLY A 142 -5.95 -9.91 3.83
CA GLY A 142 -6.07 -8.57 4.40
C GLY A 142 -5.35 -8.36 5.73
N GLU A 143 -4.81 -9.41 6.35
CA GLU A 143 -4.02 -9.27 7.57
C GLU A 143 -2.59 -8.86 7.29
N THR A 144 -1.96 -8.23 8.28
CA THR A 144 -0.63 -7.66 8.17
C THR A 144 0.29 -8.14 9.28
N PHE A 145 1.59 -8.13 8.98
CA PHE A 145 2.68 -8.32 9.95
C PHE A 145 3.66 -7.17 9.80
N GLU A 146 4.23 -6.70 10.91
CA GLU A 146 5.19 -5.59 10.92
C GLU A 146 6.47 -5.98 11.64
N PHE A 147 7.61 -5.48 11.11
CA PHE A 147 8.90 -5.59 11.78
C PHE A 147 9.74 -4.34 11.53
N LYS A 148 10.40 -3.83 12.59
CA LYS A 148 11.29 -2.67 12.51
C LYS A 148 12.73 -3.12 12.36
N PHE A 149 13.36 -2.74 11.24
CA PHE A 149 14.77 -3.01 10.97
C PHE A 149 15.64 -1.88 11.55
N THR A 150 16.49 -2.20 12.51
CA THR A 150 17.32 -1.21 13.21
C THR A 150 18.76 -1.19 12.74
N GLU A 151 19.26 -2.28 12.17
CA GLU A 151 20.64 -2.46 11.78
C GLU A 151 20.77 -2.67 10.26
N GLU A 152 21.90 -2.22 9.70
CA GLU A 152 22.26 -2.51 8.32
C GLU A 152 22.46 -4.01 8.11
N GLY A 153 22.05 -4.50 6.93
CA GLY A 153 22.19 -5.91 6.62
C GLY A 153 21.26 -6.39 5.53
N VAL A 154 21.37 -7.68 5.23
CA VAL A 154 20.55 -8.39 4.27
C VAL A 154 19.72 -9.42 5.02
N TYR A 155 18.41 -9.26 4.98
CA TYR A 155 17.43 -10.03 5.75
C TYR A 155 16.59 -10.88 4.82
N ASN A 156 16.89 -12.18 4.77
CA ASN A 156 16.11 -13.13 4.00
C ASN A 156 14.90 -13.58 4.81
N TYR A 157 13.78 -13.80 4.12
CA TYR A 157 12.57 -14.36 4.73
C TYR A 157 11.83 -15.26 3.75
N TYR A 158 10.93 -16.09 4.26
CA TYR A 158 10.14 -17.02 3.49
C TYR A 158 8.77 -17.24 4.12
N CYS A 159 7.89 -17.93 3.39
CA CYS A 159 6.61 -18.41 3.93
C CYS A 159 6.73 -19.88 4.32
N SER A 160 6.48 -20.23 5.59
CA SER A 160 6.57 -21.64 6.04
C SER A 160 5.47 -22.53 5.46
N LEU A 161 4.33 -21.95 5.05
CA LEU A 161 3.25 -22.67 4.37
C LEU A 161 3.56 -22.89 2.88
N HIS A 162 4.43 -22.03 2.30
CA HIS A 162 4.83 -22.05 0.89
C HIS A 162 6.35 -21.84 0.77
N PRO A 163 7.18 -22.86 1.13
CA PRO A 163 8.64 -22.68 1.31
C PRO A 163 9.40 -22.23 0.08
N TRP A 164 8.80 -22.36 -1.11
CA TRP A 164 9.35 -21.84 -2.36
C TRP A 164 9.21 -20.30 -2.51
N ARG A 165 8.46 -19.67 -1.62
CA ARG A 165 8.30 -18.20 -1.59
C ARG A 165 9.30 -17.60 -0.62
N VAL A 166 10.32 -16.99 -1.20
CA VAL A 166 11.39 -16.28 -0.50
C VAL A 166 11.38 -14.82 -0.89
N GLY A 167 11.77 -13.96 0.02
CA GLY A 167 11.92 -12.53 -0.21
C GLY A 167 13.14 -11.98 0.53
N LEU A 168 13.44 -10.71 0.29
CA LEU A 168 14.64 -10.05 0.77
C LEU A 168 14.35 -8.62 1.18
N VAL A 169 14.89 -8.21 2.32
CA VAL A 169 14.99 -6.80 2.73
C VAL A 169 16.46 -6.44 2.88
N THR A 170 16.89 -5.40 2.18
CA THR A 170 18.24 -4.84 2.28
C THR A 170 18.17 -3.51 3.03
N VAL A 171 18.87 -3.41 4.16
CA VAL A 171 18.97 -2.21 4.99
C VAL A 171 20.33 -1.58 4.79
N ARG A 172 20.39 -0.32 4.33
CA ARG A 172 21.63 0.41 4.06
C ARG A 172 21.48 1.94 4.13
#